data_34a2b777808a2c75fb123cd87015f052
#
_entry.id   34a2b777808a2c75fb123cd87015f052
#
_cell.length_a   1.000
_cell.length_b   1.000
_cell.length_c   1.000
_cell.angle_alpha   90.00
_cell.angle_beta   90.00
_cell.angle_gamma   90.00
#
_symmetry.space_group_name_H-M   'P 1'
#
loop_
_entity.id
_entity.type
_entity.pdbx_description
1 polymer ?
#
loop_
_entity_poly.entity_id
_entity_poly.type
_entity_poly.pdbx_seq_one_letter_code
_entity_poly.pdbx_strand_id
1 'polypeptide(L)'
;TVNPDGTWSFTSPVLTDGKQNVVAVATDKAGNTAQATEDFIVDTIGPDIDVYPVSLTDEINDKTPEFTGKTEAGAKVDLVITHLLTGSVLTATVYADANGDFKYVPFFEAPEGDYTVTGVATDKLGNKGAPDSEEFRVDVTPPTNVSINPIDTTNDTTPEITGTTEIGSTVEVTVTDSAGKVVKGSATVNPDGTWSYTPSEELAEGKQTAVAVASDKAGNTAKATEEFEIDVDGPSISIDPIDETNDTTPTISGKTEPGATVNVVVKDNDGKTVAEGPATVDADGNWTFTPTTPLPEGNHAVEAIAKDKLDNPSDPAVEAFEVDTTAPVVTIDPIVLTNDTTPTVTGKAEPDSTVDVVITDKDGKTVAEGPATVNPDGTW
;
A
#
# COMPACT_ATOMS: atom_id res chain seq x y z
N THR A 1 70.01 -55.55 18.24
CA THR A 1 70.40 -56.87 18.65
C THR A 1 69.75 -57.89 17.71
N VAL A 2 70.48 -58.88 17.20
CA VAL A 2 69.93 -59.95 16.39
C VAL A 2 69.71 -61.18 17.32
N ASN A 3 68.52 -61.74 17.26
CA ASN A 3 68.15 -62.92 18.04
C ASN A 3 68.77 -64.24 17.43
N PRO A 4 68.81 -65.33 18.17
CA PRO A 4 69.28 -66.61 17.66
C PRO A 4 68.47 -67.22 16.55
N ASP A 5 67.20 -66.82 16.39
CA ASP A 5 66.28 -67.20 15.30
C ASP A 5 66.39 -66.30 14.04
N GLY A 6 67.35 -65.34 14.06
CA GLY A 6 67.58 -64.42 12.94
C GLY A 6 66.66 -63.15 12.95
N THR A 7 65.72 -63.02 13.93
CA THR A 7 64.92 -61.79 14.06
C THR A 7 65.71 -60.68 14.71
N TRP A 8 65.38 -59.42 14.38
CA TRP A 8 66.00 -58.25 15.00
C TRP A 8 64.99 -57.17 15.19
N SER A 9 65.26 -56.28 16.11
CA SER A 9 64.45 -55.10 16.37
C SER A 9 65.36 -53.87 16.63
N PHE A 10 64.89 -52.73 16.17
CA PHE A 10 65.45 -51.41 16.48
C PHE A 10 64.32 -50.43 16.80
N THR A 11 64.40 -49.71 17.90
CA THR A 11 63.49 -48.68 18.26
C THR A 11 64.10 -47.34 17.88
N SER A 12 63.49 -46.58 17.01
CA SER A 12 63.92 -45.27 16.60
C SER A 12 63.78 -44.25 17.70
N PRO A 13 64.54 -43.18 17.73
CA PRO A 13 64.18 -41.94 18.44
C PRO A 13 62.91 -41.34 17.86
N VAL A 14 62.43 -40.21 18.48
CA VAL A 14 61.29 -39.46 17.91
C VAL A 14 61.66 -39.00 16.49
N LEU A 15 60.77 -39.38 15.56
CA LEU A 15 60.88 -38.98 14.14
C LEU A 15 59.97 -37.78 13.90
N THR A 16 60.26 -36.96 12.91
CA THR A 16 59.42 -35.86 12.40
C THR A 16 58.39 -36.41 11.42
N ASP A 17 57.24 -35.70 11.31
CA ASP A 17 56.24 -35.99 10.30
C ASP A 17 56.81 -35.97 8.88
N GLY A 18 56.26 -36.82 8.03
CA GLY A 18 56.59 -36.93 6.64
C GLY A 18 57.21 -38.29 6.29
N LYS A 19 57.72 -38.40 5.03
CA LYS A 19 58.27 -39.63 4.50
C LYS A 19 59.59 -39.93 5.15
N GLN A 20 59.74 -41.15 5.67
CA GLN A 20 60.92 -41.71 6.27
C GLN A 20 61.41 -42.87 5.46
N ASN A 21 62.70 -43.08 5.50
CA ASN A 21 63.36 -44.29 4.85
C ASN A 21 64.19 -45.04 5.88
N VAL A 22 63.99 -46.30 6.02
CA VAL A 22 64.85 -47.20 6.84
C VAL A 22 65.70 -48.10 5.99
N VAL A 23 66.96 -48.11 6.29
CA VAL A 23 67.95 -49.06 5.66
C VAL A 23 68.50 -49.91 6.73
N ALA A 24 68.33 -51.21 6.59
CA ALA A 24 68.97 -52.24 7.43
C ALA A 24 70.12 -52.86 6.69
N VAL A 25 71.30 -52.93 7.29
CA VAL A 25 72.51 -53.57 6.74
C VAL A 25 72.89 -54.69 7.67
N ALA A 26 72.92 -55.90 7.11
CA ALA A 26 73.44 -57.08 7.78
C ALA A 26 74.87 -57.41 7.31
N THR A 27 75.76 -57.74 8.25
CA THR A 27 77.13 -58.09 7.97
C THR A 27 77.41 -59.53 8.56
N ASP A 28 77.89 -60.42 7.77
CA ASP A 28 78.25 -61.77 8.24
C ASP A 28 79.63 -61.76 8.92
N LYS A 29 80.07 -62.95 9.48
CA LYS A 29 81.34 -63.06 10.16
C LYS A 29 82.56 -62.91 9.19
N ALA A 30 82.33 -63.07 7.87
CA ALA A 30 83.38 -62.91 6.86
C ALA A 30 83.46 -61.45 6.35
N GLY A 31 82.56 -60.54 6.80
CA GLY A 31 82.56 -59.15 6.38
C GLY A 31 81.67 -58.87 5.17
N ASN A 32 80.93 -59.84 4.62
CA ASN A 32 80.03 -59.62 3.53
C ASN A 32 78.76 -58.91 4.03
N THR A 33 78.27 -57.97 3.24
CA THR A 33 77.10 -57.16 3.58
C THR A 33 75.92 -57.36 2.66
N ALA A 34 74.70 -57.31 3.21
CA ALA A 34 73.46 -57.24 2.49
C ALA A 34 72.61 -56.12 3.10
N GLN A 35 71.81 -55.42 2.28
CA GLN A 35 70.96 -54.41 2.77
C GLN A 35 69.47 -54.62 2.31
N ALA A 36 68.52 -54.15 3.15
CA ALA A 36 67.09 -54.02 2.82
C ALA A 36 66.65 -52.59 3.13
N THR A 37 65.74 -52.09 2.35
CA THR A 37 65.24 -50.71 2.49
C THR A 37 63.73 -50.78 2.43
N GLU A 38 63.08 -49.93 3.33
CA GLU A 38 61.65 -49.76 3.38
C GLU A 38 61.32 -48.25 3.64
N ASP A 39 60.30 -47.78 2.93
CA ASP A 39 59.77 -46.43 3.13
C ASP A 39 58.49 -46.50 3.96
N PHE A 40 58.32 -45.55 4.88
CA PHE A 40 57.10 -45.36 5.67
C PHE A 40 56.86 -43.90 5.90
N ILE A 41 55.63 -43.56 6.33
CA ILE A 41 55.23 -42.22 6.62
C ILE A 41 54.96 -42.10 8.15
N VAL A 42 55.50 -41.09 8.79
CA VAL A 42 55.13 -40.64 10.12
C VAL A 42 54.14 -39.53 9.94
N ASP A 43 52.99 -39.66 10.55
CA ASP A 43 51.94 -38.61 10.58
C ASP A 43 51.36 -38.55 11.98
N THR A 44 51.51 -37.39 12.64
CA THR A 44 51.04 -37.08 13.97
C THR A 44 50.13 -35.87 13.98
N ILE A 45 49.81 -35.34 12.80
CA ILE A 45 49.03 -34.12 12.64
C ILE A 45 47.58 -34.51 12.31
N GLY A 46 46.65 -34.06 13.16
CA GLY A 46 45.23 -34.28 12.88
C GLY A 46 44.73 -33.35 11.77
N PRO A 47 43.68 -33.76 11.05
CA PRO A 47 43.15 -33.02 9.91
C PRO A 47 42.49 -31.72 10.36
N ASP A 48 42.66 -30.64 9.59
CA ASP A 48 41.87 -29.42 9.75
C ASP A 48 40.40 -29.71 9.44
N ILE A 49 39.52 -28.99 10.09
CA ILE A 49 38.07 -29.06 9.88
C ILE A 49 37.49 -27.62 9.75
N ASP A 50 36.55 -27.48 8.85
CA ASP A 50 35.76 -26.26 8.63
C ASP A 50 34.28 -26.68 8.72
N VAL A 51 33.59 -26.24 9.77
CA VAL A 51 32.15 -26.39 9.97
C VAL A 51 31.47 -25.19 9.33
N TYR A 52 30.60 -25.43 8.35
CA TYR A 52 29.98 -24.32 7.63
C TYR A 52 28.84 -23.71 8.44
N PRO A 53 28.63 -22.38 8.35
CA PRO A 53 27.49 -21.71 8.95
C PRO A 53 26.17 -22.37 8.55
N VAL A 54 25.27 -22.58 9.51
CA VAL A 54 23.95 -23.21 9.29
C VAL A 54 23.04 -22.30 8.47
N SER A 55 23.25 -20.98 8.57
CA SER A 55 22.50 -19.95 7.86
C SER A 55 23.38 -18.73 7.61
N LEU A 56 23.02 -17.94 6.60
CA LEU A 56 23.67 -16.63 6.34
C LEU A 56 23.27 -15.54 7.34
N THR A 57 22.21 -15.77 8.10
CA THR A 57 21.64 -14.83 9.09
C THR A 57 21.86 -15.29 10.53
N ASP A 58 22.53 -16.43 10.72
CA ASP A 58 22.71 -17.10 12.02
C ASP A 58 21.39 -17.49 12.71
N GLU A 59 20.24 -17.26 12.10
CA GLU A 59 18.90 -17.63 12.55
C GLU A 59 18.19 -18.50 11.51
N ILE A 60 17.47 -19.54 11.97
CA ILE A 60 16.78 -20.50 11.09
C ILE A 60 15.41 -20.86 11.69
N ASN A 61 14.40 -21.06 10.82
CA ASN A 61 13.10 -21.61 11.21
C ASN A 61 12.99 -23.14 10.99
N ASP A 62 14.13 -23.81 10.76
CA ASP A 62 14.21 -25.26 10.65
C ASP A 62 14.66 -25.86 11.98
N LYS A 63 13.84 -26.75 12.55
CA LYS A 63 14.16 -27.50 13.77
C LYS A 63 15.07 -28.71 13.56
N THR A 64 15.34 -29.05 12.31
CA THR A 64 16.20 -30.17 11.91
C THR A 64 17.32 -29.73 10.98
N PRO A 65 18.11 -28.70 11.37
CA PRO A 65 19.07 -28.10 10.46
C PRO A 65 20.12 -29.10 9.99
N GLU A 66 20.53 -28.92 8.75
CA GLU A 66 21.62 -29.70 8.16
C GLU A 66 22.97 -29.09 8.56
N PHE A 67 23.83 -29.85 9.19
CA PHE A 67 25.20 -29.46 9.51
C PHE A 67 26.13 -30.02 8.41
N THR A 68 26.90 -29.15 7.80
CA THR A 68 27.83 -29.48 6.72
C THR A 68 29.20 -28.86 7.01
N GLY A 69 30.19 -29.32 6.30
CA GLY A 69 31.55 -28.80 6.41
C GLY A 69 32.53 -29.59 5.59
N LYS A 70 33.81 -29.28 5.78
CA LYS A 70 34.90 -29.86 5.03
C LYS A 70 36.07 -30.26 5.93
N THR A 71 36.71 -31.39 5.60
CA THR A 71 37.93 -31.86 6.28
C THR A 71 38.71 -32.80 5.31
N GLU A 72 39.66 -33.54 5.82
CA GLU A 72 40.37 -34.57 5.04
C GLU A 72 39.44 -35.67 4.56
N ALA A 73 39.64 -36.13 3.34
CA ALA A 73 38.87 -37.24 2.72
C ALA A 73 38.90 -38.52 3.57
N GLY A 74 37.73 -38.99 3.97
CA GLY A 74 37.55 -40.20 4.79
C GLY A 74 37.86 -40.03 6.28
N ALA A 75 38.14 -38.80 6.75
CA ALA A 75 38.28 -38.51 8.17
C ALA A 75 36.98 -38.76 8.93
N LYS A 76 37.09 -39.20 10.16
CA LYS A 76 35.97 -39.30 11.11
C LYS A 76 35.70 -37.93 11.67
N VAL A 77 34.44 -37.45 11.62
CA VAL A 77 34.00 -36.17 12.21
C VAL A 77 33.07 -36.46 13.37
N ASP A 78 33.47 -36.02 14.54
CA ASP A 78 32.63 -36.01 15.75
C ASP A 78 32.04 -34.61 15.92
N LEU A 79 30.69 -34.48 15.89
CA LEU A 79 29.93 -33.26 16.05
C LEU A 79 29.34 -33.21 17.47
N VAL A 80 29.38 -32.05 18.09
CA VAL A 80 28.75 -31.74 19.38
C VAL A 80 27.86 -30.53 19.17
N ILE A 81 26.54 -30.68 19.25
CA ILE A 81 25.56 -29.63 19.15
C ILE A 81 25.05 -29.33 20.56
N THR A 82 25.22 -28.11 21.03
CA THR A 82 24.87 -27.72 22.40
C THR A 82 23.83 -26.60 22.38
N HIS A 83 22.70 -26.81 23.04
CA HIS A 83 21.73 -25.76 23.35
C HIS A 83 22.24 -24.90 24.50
N LEU A 84 22.51 -23.62 24.26
CA LEU A 84 23.25 -22.75 25.21
C LEU A 84 22.49 -22.49 26.52
N LEU A 85 21.15 -22.36 26.44
CA LEU A 85 20.35 -22.07 27.65
C LEU A 85 20.22 -23.28 28.55
N THR A 86 19.96 -24.47 28.03
CA THR A 86 19.68 -25.67 28.84
C THR A 86 20.91 -26.52 29.08
N GLY A 87 21.97 -26.31 28.31
CA GLY A 87 23.16 -27.16 28.33
C GLY A 87 22.93 -28.57 27.77
N SER A 88 21.78 -28.80 27.09
CA SER A 88 21.49 -30.08 26.43
C SER A 88 22.43 -30.30 25.27
N VAL A 89 22.98 -31.50 25.15
CA VAL A 89 24.01 -31.88 24.17
C VAL A 89 23.49 -33.00 23.31
N LEU A 90 23.57 -32.82 21.95
CA LEU A 90 23.47 -33.87 20.98
C LEU A 90 24.87 -34.15 20.41
N THR A 91 25.25 -35.41 20.31
CA THR A 91 26.49 -35.82 19.64
C THR A 91 26.19 -36.68 18.44
N ALA A 92 26.97 -36.48 17.39
CA ALA A 92 26.91 -37.30 16.17
C ALA A 92 28.31 -37.63 15.65
N THR A 93 28.43 -38.75 14.95
CA THR A 93 29.63 -39.09 14.25
C THR A 93 29.30 -39.36 12.78
N VAL A 94 30.02 -38.69 11.90
CA VAL A 94 29.93 -38.87 10.44
C VAL A 94 31.33 -39.07 9.87
N TYR A 95 31.40 -39.40 8.60
CA TYR A 95 32.67 -39.54 7.85
C TYR A 95 32.64 -38.62 6.65
N ALA A 96 33.74 -37.95 6.41
CA ALA A 96 33.94 -37.17 5.21
C ALA A 96 34.01 -38.06 3.96
N ASP A 97 33.44 -37.62 2.87
CA ASP A 97 33.43 -38.29 1.60
C ASP A 97 34.82 -38.23 0.89
N ALA A 98 34.89 -38.69 -0.36
CA ALA A 98 36.11 -38.69 -1.16
C ALA A 98 36.60 -37.24 -1.50
N ASN A 99 35.75 -36.23 -1.38
CA ASN A 99 36.08 -34.80 -1.58
C ASN A 99 36.41 -34.09 -0.27
N GLY A 100 36.25 -34.79 0.87
CA GLY A 100 36.39 -34.22 2.19
C GLY A 100 35.13 -33.57 2.75
N ASP A 101 33.99 -33.66 2.06
CA ASP A 101 32.74 -33.05 2.50
C ASP A 101 32.00 -33.97 3.47
N PHE A 102 31.48 -33.42 4.58
CA PHE A 102 30.65 -34.14 5.53
C PHE A 102 29.29 -33.49 5.69
N LYS A 103 28.29 -34.31 6.10
CA LYS A 103 26.91 -33.90 6.28
C LYS A 103 26.27 -34.69 7.42
N TYR A 104 25.51 -33.96 8.27
CA TYR A 104 24.68 -34.53 9.33
C TYR A 104 23.33 -33.82 9.42
N VAL A 105 22.24 -34.57 9.46
CA VAL A 105 20.88 -34.07 9.73
C VAL A 105 20.36 -34.75 10.98
N PRO A 106 19.96 -34.00 12.04
CA PRO A 106 19.36 -34.57 13.24
C PRO A 106 18.06 -35.32 12.91
N PHE A 107 17.78 -36.40 13.62
CA PHE A 107 16.56 -37.19 13.47
C PHE A 107 15.43 -36.79 14.43
N PHE A 108 15.64 -35.74 15.22
CA PHE A 108 14.65 -35.13 16.13
C PHE A 108 14.72 -33.60 16.06
N GLU A 109 13.61 -32.96 16.40
CA GLU A 109 13.48 -31.51 16.36
C GLU A 109 14.28 -30.84 17.49
N ALA A 110 15.07 -29.84 17.14
CA ALA A 110 15.72 -28.94 18.10
C ALA A 110 14.70 -27.98 18.71
N PRO A 111 14.63 -27.81 20.04
CA PRO A 111 13.90 -26.72 20.64
C PRO A 111 14.35 -25.35 20.14
N GLU A 112 13.48 -24.34 20.27
CA GLU A 112 13.83 -22.96 19.98
C GLU A 112 14.91 -22.44 20.94
N GLY A 113 15.89 -21.67 20.42
CA GLY A 113 16.98 -21.11 21.22
C GLY A 113 18.31 -21.04 20.51
N ASP A 114 19.34 -20.61 21.23
CA ASP A 114 20.70 -20.43 20.74
C ASP A 114 21.51 -21.73 20.90
N TYR A 115 22.31 -22.03 19.89
CA TYR A 115 23.09 -23.26 19.80
C TYR A 115 24.53 -22.97 19.37
N THR A 116 25.43 -23.88 19.74
CA THR A 116 26.74 -24.05 19.10
C THR A 116 26.82 -25.43 18.47
N VAL A 117 27.40 -25.55 17.30
CA VAL A 117 27.89 -26.82 16.74
C VAL A 117 29.40 -26.78 16.72
N THR A 118 30.04 -27.79 17.29
CA THR A 118 31.50 -27.96 17.32
C THR A 118 31.85 -29.26 16.62
N GLY A 119 32.75 -29.19 15.64
CA GLY A 119 33.28 -30.34 14.92
C GLY A 119 34.72 -30.63 15.30
N VAL A 120 35.07 -31.91 15.39
CA VAL A 120 36.45 -32.39 15.53
C VAL A 120 36.70 -33.49 14.52
N ALA A 121 37.69 -33.31 13.66
CA ALA A 121 38.08 -34.33 12.70
C ALA A 121 39.20 -35.23 13.27
N THR A 122 39.14 -36.51 12.89
CA THR A 122 40.14 -37.53 13.25
C THR A 122 40.53 -38.29 12.01
N ASP A 123 41.81 -38.42 11.71
CA ASP A 123 42.29 -39.16 10.59
C ASP A 123 42.23 -40.71 10.81
N LYS A 124 42.73 -41.46 9.84
CA LYS A 124 42.79 -42.92 9.89
C LYS A 124 43.80 -43.47 10.90
N LEU A 125 44.78 -42.66 11.32
CA LEU A 125 45.79 -43.01 12.29
C LEU A 125 45.37 -42.66 13.74
N GLY A 126 44.29 -41.91 13.90
CA GLY A 126 43.74 -41.50 15.20
C GLY A 126 44.21 -40.09 15.64
N ASN A 127 44.91 -39.36 14.77
CA ASN A 127 45.31 -37.99 15.08
C ASN A 127 44.08 -37.10 15.04
N LYS A 128 43.90 -36.26 16.06
CA LYS A 128 42.77 -35.32 16.16
C LYS A 128 43.22 -33.92 15.77
N GLY A 129 42.43 -33.29 14.89
CA GLY A 129 42.57 -31.89 14.56
C GLY A 129 42.09 -30.96 15.66
N ALA A 130 42.31 -29.66 15.45
CA ALA A 130 41.71 -28.61 16.27
C ALA A 130 40.20 -28.59 16.04
N PRO A 131 39.38 -28.26 17.08
CA PRO A 131 37.97 -28.09 16.91
C PRO A 131 37.65 -26.82 16.11
N ASP A 132 36.57 -26.84 15.35
CA ASP A 132 35.96 -25.69 14.74
C ASP A 132 34.50 -25.58 15.18
N SER A 133 33.94 -24.37 15.29
CA SER A 133 32.62 -24.14 15.88
C SER A 133 31.89 -23.01 15.21
N GLU A 134 30.58 -23.20 14.99
CA GLU A 134 29.63 -22.24 14.50
C GLU A 134 28.49 -22.03 15.51
N GLU A 135 27.98 -20.79 15.58
CA GLU A 135 26.82 -20.45 16.39
C GLU A 135 25.60 -20.25 15.48
N PHE A 136 24.42 -20.65 15.96
CA PHE A 136 23.16 -20.44 15.26
C PHE A 136 22.00 -20.40 16.24
N ARG A 137 20.87 -19.81 15.81
CA ARG A 137 19.62 -19.77 16.56
C ARG A 137 18.52 -20.50 15.82
N VAL A 138 17.81 -21.38 16.50
CA VAL A 138 16.53 -21.91 16.03
C VAL A 138 15.44 -20.97 16.51
N ASP A 139 14.74 -20.34 15.58
CA ASP A 139 13.61 -19.42 15.84
C ASP A 139 12.47 -19.81 14.90
N VAL A 140 11.38 -20.30 15.49
CA VAL A 140 10.16 -20.72 14.75
C VAL A 140 8.95 -19.85 15.11
N THR A 141 9.18 -18.79 15.90
CA THR A 141 8.14 -17.86 16.35
C THR A 141 7.94 -16.78 15.29
N PRO A 142 6.75 -16.65 14.70
CA PRO A 142 6.47 -15.57 13.76
C PRO A 142 6.61 -14.18 14.38
N PRO A 143 6.92 -13.14 13.59
CA PRO A 143 7.02 -11.78 14.07
C PRO A 143 5.77 -11.35 14.85
N THR A 144 5.97 -10.70 15.98
CA THR A 144 4.92 -10.19 16.85
C THR A 144 4.50 -8.76 16.45
N ASN A 145 3.34 -8.29 16.99
CA ASN A 145 2.84 -6.92 16.82
C ASN A 145 2.66 -6.48 15.35
N VAL A 146 2.36 -7.41 14.44
CA VAL A 146 2.12 -7.09 13.05
C VAL A 146 0.72 -6.46 12.89
N SER A 147 0.68 -5.21 12.46
CA SER A 147 -0.55 -4.45 12.26
C SER A 147 -0.47 -3.53 11.05
N ILE A 148 -1.63 -3.16 10.53
CA ILE A 148 -1.83 -1.98 9.67
C ILE A 148 -2.68 -1.01 10.48
N ASN A 149 -2.34 0.27 10.46
CA ASN A 149 -3.15 1.31 11.09
C ASN A 149 -4.43 1.53 10.27
N PRO A 150 -5.56 1.85 10.90
CA PRO A 150 -6.78 2.21 10.19
C PRO A 150 -6.55 3.35 9.20
N ILE A 151 -7.14 3.24 8.03
CA ILE A 151 -7.07 4.23 6.96
C ILE A 151 -8.49 4.76 6.74
N ASP A 152 -8.70 6.05 6.98
CA ASP A 152 -9.98 6.70 6.70
C ASP A 152 -10.22 6.77 5.17
N THR A 153 -11.49 6.93 4.77
CA THR A 153 -11.84 7.20 3.36
C THR A 153 -11.08 8.43 2.86
N THR A 154 -10.47 8.34 1.71
CA THR A 154 -9.59 9.38 1.16
C THR A 154 -9.77 9.55 -0.34
N ASN A 155 -9.49 10.76 -0.86
CA ASN A 155 -9.37 11.00 -2.29
C ASN A 155 -7.91 10.93 -2.80
N ASP A 156 -6.96 10.57 -1.93
CA ASP A 156 -5.60 10.24 -2.36
C ASP A 156 -5.58 8.83 -2.96
N THR A 157 -5.26 8.72 -4.25
CA THR A 157 -5.16 7.44 -4.97
C THR A 157 -3.88 6.66 -4.66
N THR A 158 -2.96 7.24 -3.88
CA THR A 158 -1.72 6.62 -3.43
C THR A 158 -1.47 6.83 -1.93
N PRO A 159 -2.44 6.52 -1.04
CA PRO A 159 -2.35 6.88 0.37
C PRO A 159 -1.17 6.16 1.05
N GLU A 160 -0.53 6.85 2.00
CA GLU A 160 0.49 6.23 2.83
C GLU A 160 -0.15 5.21 3.79
N ILE A 161 0.26 3.96 3.68
CA ILE A 161 -0.14 2.84 4.53
C ILE A 161 0.91 2.67 5.62
N THR A 162 0.51 2.69 6.87
CA THR A 162 1.41 2.59 8.01
C THR A 162 1.02 1.46 8.96
N GLY A 163 1.96 1.03 9.79
CA GLY A 163 1.68 0.01 10.79
C GLY A 163 2.86 -0.28 11.70
N THR A 164 2.79 -1.42 12.38
CA THR A 164 3.85 -1.89 13.28
C THR A 164 4.23 -3.34 12.96
N THR A 165 5.44 -3.71 13.32
CA THR A 165 5.96 -5.09 13.29
C THR A 165 7.01 -5.27 14.37
N GLU A 166 7.50 -6.48 14.55
CA GLU A 166 8.63 -6.77 15.41
C GLU A 166 9.90 -6.08 14.91
N ILE A 167 10.70 -5.57 15.84
CA ILE A 167 11.97 -4.90 15.51
C ILE A 167 12.91 -5.86 14.78
N GLY A 168 13.45 -5.42 13.67
CA GLY A 168 14.36 -6.20 12.83
C GLY A 168 13.69 -7.05 11.75
N SER A 169 12.35 -7.11 11.74
CA SER A 169 11.60 -7.74 10.64
C SER A 169 11.57 -6.86 9.39
N THR A 170 11.34 -7.49 8.26
CA THR A 170 11.01 -6.83 6.98
C THR A 170 9.51 -6.92 6.75
N VAL A 171 8.93 -5.96 6.00
CA VAL A 171 7.49 -5.95 5.67
C VAL A 171 7.31 -5.80 4.16
N GLU A 172 6.57 -6.71 3.53
CA GLU A 172 6.07 -6.59 2.17
C GLU A 172 4.58 -6.25 2.21
N VAL A 173 4.17 -5.18 1.52
CA VAL A 173 2.77 -4.74 1.44
C VAL A 173 2.22 -5.04 0.06
N THR A 174 1.02 -5.60 0.03
CA THR A 174 0.25 -5.85 -1.19
C THR A 174 -1.09 -5.14 -1.05
N VAL A 175 -1.42 -4.27 -1.99
CA VAL A 175 -2.74 -3.62 -2.07
C VAL A 175 -3.46 -4.17 -3.30
N THR A 176 -4.68 -4.65 -3.10
CA THR A 176 -5.58 -5.04 -4.19
C THR A 176 -6.70 -4.02 -4.26
N ASP A 177 -6.84 -3.35 -5.41
CA ASP A 177 -7.86 -2.33 -5.59
C ASP A 177 -9.23 -2.92 -5.98
N SER A 178 -10.25 -2.05 -6.03
CA SER A 178 -11.63 -2.41 -6.38
C SER A 178 -11.77 -3.02 -7.78
N ALA A 179 -10.85 -2.71 -8.70
CA ALA A 179 -10.79 -3.26 -10.06
C ALA A 179 -10.03 -4.59 -10.12
N GLY A 180 -9.42 -5.05 -9.01
CA GLY A 180 -8.61 -6.27 -8.94
C GLY A 180 -7.15 -6.06 -9.34
N LYS A 181 -6.69 -4.82 -9.54
CA LYS A 181 -5.27 -4.51 -9.76
C LYS A 181 -4.50 -4.73 -8.46
N VAL A 182 -3.33 -5.32 -8.57
CA VAL A 182 -2.44 -5.60 -7.43
C VAL A 182 -1.19 -4.72 -7.52
N VAL A 183 -0.99 -3.87 -6.51
CA VAL A 183 0.23 -3.07 -6.32
C VAL A 183 0.95 -3.58 -5.08
N LYS A 184 2.25 -3.84 -5.18
CA LYS A 184 3.03 -4.38 -4.07
C LYS A 184 4.43 -3.78 -3.99
N GLY A 185 4.99 -3.81 -2.79
CA GLY A 185 6.36 -3.38 -2.55
C GLY A 185 6.79 -3.57 -1.11
N SER A 186 8.08 -3.35 -0.87
CA SER A 186 8.65 -3.41 0.46
C SER A 186 8.38 -2.10 1.20
N ALA A 187 7.90 -2.20 2.44
CA ALA A 187 7.75 -1.06 3.33
C ALA A 187 9.11 -0.59 3.88
N THR A 188 9.19 0.69 4.23
CA THR A 188 10.29 1.22 5.03
C THR A 188 10.02 0.92 6.50
N VAL A 189 10.85 0.07 7.11
CA VAL A 189 10.72 -0.29 8.53
C VAL A 189 11.73 0.52 9.36
N ASN A 190 11.24 1.21 10.39
CA ASN A 190 12.03 2.00 11.31
C ASN A 190 12.64 1.14 12.44
N PRO A 191 13.70 1.63 13.13
CA PRO A 191 14.32 0.90 14.25
C PRO A 191 13.42 0.63 15.44
N ASP A 192 12.27 1.31 15.55
CA ASP A 192 11.26 1.12 16.62
C ASP A 192 10.16 0.12 16.25
N GLY A 193 10.23 -0.48 15.04
CA GLY A 193 9.25 -1.42 14.52
C GLY A 193 8.04 -0.79 13.85
N THR A 194 7.96 0.53 13.74
CA THR A 194 6.97 1.19 12.87
C THR A 194 7.38 1.05 11.41
N TRP A 195 6.40 1.03 10.51
CA TRP A 195 6.68 0.95 9.09
C TRP A 195 5.71 1.80 8.27
N SER A 196 6.14 2.21 7.06
CA SER A 196 5.32 2.89 6.08
C SER A 196 5.55 2.37 4.66
N TYR A 197 4.50 2.45 3.85
CA TYR A 197 4.48 2.09 2.44
C TYR A 197 3.53 3.01 1.67
N THR A 198 3.97 3.55 0.56
CA THR A 198 3.14 4.30 -0.38
C THR A 198 3.04 3.50 -1.69
N PRO A 199 1.83 3.20 -2.20
CA PRO A 199 1.67 2.54 -3.49
C PRO A 199 2.41 3.29 -4.60
N SER A 200 3.14 2.56 -5.44
CA SER A 200 3.91 3.14 -6.56
C SER A 200 3.06 3.50 -7.77
N GLU A 201 1.79 3.11 -7.75
CA GLU A 201 0.81 3.34 -8.81
C GLU A 201 -0.52 3.72 -8.19
N GLU A 202 -1.29 4.55 -8.89
CA GLU A 202 -2.64 4.94 -8.49
C GLU A 202 -3.56 3.71 -8.38
N LEU A 203 -4.34 3.71 -7.32
CA LEU A 203 -5.40 2.73 -7.03
C LEU A 203 -6.73 3.25 -7.59
N ALA A 204 -7.61 2.33 -7.98
CA ALA A 204 -8.93 2.68 -8.50
C ALA A 204 -9.86 3.16 -7.37
N GLU A 205 -10.86 3.93 -7.74
CA GLU A 205 -12.04 4.28 -6.93
C GLU A 205 -12.65 3.07 -6.24
N GLY A 206 -13.15 3.23 -5.01
CA GLY A 206 -13.88 2.22 -4.24
C GLY A 206 -13.06 1.50 -3.19
N LYS A 207 -13.45 0.28 -2.83
CA LYS A 207 -12.85 -0.49 -1.74
C LYS A 207 -11.51 -1.10 -2.11
N GLN A 208 -10.56 -0.94 -1.21
CA GLN A 208 -9.19 -1.46 -1.28
C GLN A 208 -8.96 -2.49 -0.18
N THR A 209 -8.09 -3.44 -0.44
CA THR A 209 -7.60 -4.39 0.58
C THR A 209 -6.09 -4.33 0.64
N ALA A 210 -5.54 -3.89 1.78
CA ALA A 210 -4.11 -3.92 2.06
C ALA A 210 -3.75 -5.14 2.92
N VAL A 211 -2.71 -5.86 2.51
CA VAL A 211 -2.13 -6.98 3.24
C VAL A 211 -0.65 -6.69 3.48
N ALA A 212 -0.24 -6.63 4.74
CA ALA A 212 1.15 -6.55 5.14
C ALA A 212 1.62 -7.93 5.62
N VAL A 213 2.73 -8.41 5.06
CA VAL A 213 3.40 -9.64 5.48
C VAL A 213 4.75 -9.27 6.06
N ALA A 214 4.89 -9.47 7.37
CA ALA A 214 6.16 -9.30 8.08
C ALA A 214 6.95 -10.61 8.06
N SER A 215 8.28 -10.51 7.90
CA SER A 215 9.20 -11.65 7.98
C SER A 215 10.36 -11.29 8.91
N ASP A 216 10.67 -12.16 9.87
CA ASP A 216 11.85 -12.05 10.74
C ASP A 216 13.13 -12.52 10.02
N LYS A 217 14.24 -12.54 10.73
CA LYS A 217 15.53 -12.98 10.19
C LYS A 217 15.60 -14.50 9.94
N ALA A 218 14.84 -15.29 10.69
CA ALA A 218 14.74 -16.73 10.50
C ALA A 218 13.85 -17.12 9.32
N GLY A 219 13.06 -16.17 8.80
CA GLY A 219 12.11 -16.37 7.70
C GLY A 219 10.70 -16.77 8.16
N ASN A 220 10.38 -16.69 9.47
CA ASN A 220 9.00 -16.88 9.92
C ASN A 220 8.17 -15.67 9.49
N THR A 221 6.87 -15.86 9.22
CA THR A 221 6.02 -14.81 8.71
C THR A 221 4.74 -14.63 9.52
N ALA A 222 4.31 -13.39 9.65
CA ALA A 222 2.99 -13.02 10.16
C ALA A 222 2.35 -11.99 9.22
N LYS A 223 1.01 -11.86 9.26
CA LYS A 223 0.29 -10.95 8.37
C LYS A 223 -0.77 -10.15 9.11
N ALA A 224 -1.00 -8.93 8.61
CA ALA A 224 -2.14 -8.09 8.95
C ALA A 224 -2.90 -7.73 7.66
N THR A 225 -4.20 -7.43 7.80
CA THR A 225 -5.05 -7.02 6.68
C THR A 225 -5.90 -5.85 7.14
N GLU A 226 -6.05 -4.83 6.28
CA GLU A 226 -6.90 -3.67 6.49
C GLU A 226 -7.67 -3.37 5.21
N GLU A 227 -8.93 -2.95 5.36
CA GLU A 227 -9.76 -2.48 4.25
C GLU A 227 -9.97 -0.98 4.38
N PHE A 228 -9.90 -0.25 3.28
CA PHE A 228 -10.15 1.19 3.23
C PHE A 228 -10.83 1.55 1.90
N GLU A 229 -11.26 2.80 1.78
CA GLU A 229 -11.98 3.27 0.60
C GLU A 229 -11.29 4.50 -0.01
N ILE A 230 -11.16 4.48 -1.33
CA ILE A 230 -10.77 5.63 -2.13
C ILE A 230 -12.05 6.17 -2.77
N ASP A 231 -12.30 7.46 -2.57
CA ASP A 231 -13.46 8.18 -3.10
C ASP A 231 -12.95 9.47 -3.76
N VAL A 232 -12.93 9.47 -5.08
CA VAL A 232 -12.52 10.61 -5.93
C VAL A 232 -13.70 11.22 -6.69
N ASP A 233 -14.87 10.60 -6.59
CA ASP A 233 -16.08 11.06 -7.27
C ASP A 233 -16.69 12.26 -6.53
N GLY A 234 -16.98 13.32 -7.28
CA GLY A 234 -17.72 14.46 -6.74
C GLY A 234 -19.21 14.17 -6.63
N PRO A 235 -19.93 14.88 -5.74
CA PRO A 235 -21.35 14.69 -5.53
C PRO A 235 -22.18 15.09 -6.76
N SER A 236 -23.33 14.47 -6.95
CA SER A 236 -24.28 14.90 -7.97
C SER A 236 -24.85 16.27 -7.63
N ILE A 237 -25.11 17.11 -8.65
CA ILE A 237 -25.73 18.43 -8.48
C ILE A 237 -26.74 18.72 -9.60
N SER A 238 -27.83 19.42 -9.26
CA SER A 238 -28.80 19.94 -10.20
C SER A 238 -29.26 21.34 -9.80
N ILE A 239 -29.72 22.14 -10.77
CA ILE A 239 -30.40 23.41 -10.58
C ILE A 239 -31.84 23.22 -11.00
N ASP A 240 -32.79 23.73 -10.19
CA ASP A 240 -34.19 23.75 -10.57
C ASP A 240 -34.41 24.75 -11.70
N PRO A 241 -35.37 24.53 -12.64
CA PRO A 241 -35.68 25.50 -13.68
C PRO A 241 -36.04 26.86 -13.08
N ILE A 242 -35.55 27.95 -13.70
CA ILE A 242 -35.81 29.31 -13.29
C ILE A 242 -36.60 29.99 -14.38
N ASP A 243 -37.87 30.35 -14.07
CA ASP A 243 -38.71 31.08 -15.02
C ASP A 243 -38.23 32.53 -15.16
N GLU A 244 -38.60 33.20 -16.26
CA GLU A 244 -38.44 34.63 -16.43
C GLU A 244 -39.05 35.39 -15.25
N THR A 245 -38.34 36.39 -14.73
CA THR A 245 -38.72 37.06 -13.51
C THR A 245 -38.43 38.54 -13.52
N ASN A 246 -39.29 39.33 -12.81
CA ASN A 246 -39.00 40.72 -12.52
C ASN A 246 -38.31 40.93 -11.16
N ASP A 247 -38.04 39.85 -10.42
CA ASP A 247 -37.21 39.87 -9.22
C ASP A 247 -35.73 39.95 -9.61
N THR A 248 -35.06 41.01 -9.23
CA THR A 248 -33.63 41.20 -9.46
C THR A 248 -32.74 40.42 -8.51
N THR A 249 -33.33 39.79 -7.51
CA THR A 249 -32.61 38.90 -6.53
C THR A 249 -33.31 37.55 -6.40
N PRO A 250 -33.57 36.84 -7.50
CA PRO A 250 -34.33 35.60 -7.44
C PRO A 250 -33.61 34.55 -6.60
N THR A 251 -34.38 33.77 -5.84
CA THR A 251 -33.81 32.60 -5.15
C THR A 251 -33.61 31.48 -6.13
N ILE A 252 -32.36 31.07 -6.30
CA ILE A 252 -31.93 29.92 -7.10
C ILE A 252 -31.89 28.70 -6.20
N SER A 253 -32.45 27.59 -6.66
CA SER A 253 -32.50 26.34 -5.88
C SER A 253 -32.10 25.14 -6.71
N GLY A 254 -31.89 24.02 -6.01
CA GLY A 254 -31.59 22.76 -6.63
C GLY A 254 -31.31 21.69 -5.62
N LYS A 255 -30.66 20.64 -6.08
CA LYS A 255 -30.41 19.46 -5.26
C LYS A 255 -28.98 18.97 -5.44
N THR A 256 -28.39 18.50 -4.33
CA THR A 256 -27.10 17.84 -4.29
C THR A 256 -27.12 16.70 -3.25
N GLU A 257 -26.02 16.04 -3.00
CA GLU A 257 -25.92 15.02 -1.97
C GLU A 257 -25.96 15.63 -0.56
N PRO A 258 -26.60 14.95 0.41
CA PRO A 258 -26.60 15.40 1.80
C PRO A 258 -25.19 15.54 2.37
N GLY A 259 -24.90 16.72 2.92
CA GLY A 259 -23.61 17.05 3.52
C GLY A 259 -22.57 17.63 2.56
N ALA A 260 -22.88 17.74 1.27
CA ALA A 260 -22.06 18.46 0.31
C ALA A 260 -22.15 19.98 0.55
N THR A 261 -21.16 20.71 0.06
CA THR A 261 -21.16 22.18 -0.02
C THR A 261 -21.39 22.60 -1.45
N VAL A 262 -22.09 23.71 -1.69
CA VAL A 262 -22.39 24.23 -3.04
C VAL A 262 -21.90 25.66 -3.17
N ASN A 263 -21.18 25.93 -4.27
CA ASN A 263 -20.82 27.30 -4.67
C ASN A 263 -21.54 27.63 -5.97
N VAL A 264 -22.14 28.83 -6.02
CA VAL A 264 -22.93 29.30 -7.16
C VAL A 264 -22.27 30.55 -7.75
N VAL A 265 -22.23 30.58 -9.08
CA VAL A 265 -21.77 31.75 -9.87
C VAL A 265 -22.83 32.12 -10.87
N VAL A 266 -23.27 33.39 -10.88
CA VAL A 266 -24.20 33.93 -11.87
C VAL A 266 -23.44 34.87 -12.79
N LYS A 267 -23.56 34.62 -14.10
CA LYS A 267 -22.92 35.43 -15.16
C LYS A 267 -23.98 36.12 -16.01
N ASP A 268 -23.69 37.34 -16.46
CA ASP A 268 -24.52 38.05 -17.45
C ASP A 268 -24.24 37.51 -18.87
N ASN A 269 -24.96 38.06 -19.86
CA ASN A 269 -24.84 37.65 -21.29
C ASN A 269 -23.44 37.90 -21.88
N ASP A 270 -22.63 38.77 -21.26
CA ASP A 270 -21.24 39.03 -21.67
C ASP A 270 -20.26 38.09 -20.96
N GLY A 271 -20.75 37.15 -20.14
CA GLY A 271 -19.95 36.19 -19.37
C GLY A 271 -19.29 36.78 -18.12
N LYS A 272 -19.67 38.01 -17.73
CA LYS A 272 -19.15 38.64 -16.52
C LYS A 272 -19.91 38.13 -15.30
N THR A 273 -19.19 37.76 -14.24
CA THR A 273 -19.77 37.39 -12.95
C THR A 273 -20.51 38.60 -12.33
N VAL A 274 -21.80 38.44 -12.05
CA VAL A 274 -22.67 39.45 -11.46
C VAL A 274 -23.11 39.09 -10.05
N ALA A 275 -23.07 37.81 -9.67
CA ALA A 275 -23.21 37.30 -8.31
C ALA A 275 -22.43 36.01 -8.13
N GLU A 276 -21.91 35.77 -6.93
CA GLU A 276 -21.26 34.52 -6.56
C GLU A 276 -21.31 34.31 -5.05
N GLY A 277 -21.24 33.07 -4.62
CA GLY A 277 -21.11 32.73 -3.21
C GLY A 277 -21.59 31.32 -2.87
N PRO A 278 -21.41 30.94 -1.58
CA PRO A 278 -21.87 29.65 -1.10
C PRO A 278 -23.41 29.63 -0.99
N ALA A 279 -24.00 28.52 -1.40
CA ALA A 279 -25.41 28.23 -1.16
C ALA A 279 -25.62 27.64 0.24
N THR A 280 -26.84 27.76 0.76
CA THR A 280 -27.27 27.04 1.96
C THR A 280 -27.78 25.68 1.55
N VAL A 281 -27.21 24.58 2.12
CA VAL A 281 -27.60 23.19 1.86
C VAL A 281 -28.28 22.63 3.11
N ASP A 282 -29.46 22.04 2.97
CA ASP A 282 -30.18 21.39 4.07
C ASP A 282 -29.75 19.92 4.27
N ALA A 283 -30.32 19.26 5.29
CA ALA A 283 -30.00 17.88 5.62
C ALA A 283 -30.45 16.85 4.53
N ASP A 284 -31.37 17.23 3.65
CA ASP A 284 -31.87 16.38 2.57
C ASP A 284 -31.17 16.66 1.23
N GLY A 285 -30.16 17.57 1.23
CA GLY A 285 -29.40 17.96 0.06
C GLY A 285 -30.07 18.99 -0.83
N ASN A 286 -31.19 19.62 -0.39
CA ASN A 286 -31.73 20.75 -1.12
C ASN A 286 -30.88 21.99 -0.82
N TRP A 287 -30.55 22.74 -1.87
CA TRP A 287 -29.74 23.94 -1.70
C TRP A 287 -30.44 25.18 -2.25
N THR A 288 -30.13 26.34 -1.66
CA THR A 288 -30.66 27.63 -2.08
C THR A 288 -29.56 28.69 -2.05
N PHE A 289 -29.59 29.58 -3.06
CA PHE A 289 -28.74 30.75 -3.18
C PHE A 289 -29.57 31.94 -3.59
N THR A 290 -29.44 33.09 -2.90
CA THR A 290 -30.11 34.35 -3.25
C THR A 290 -29.00 35.38 -3.45
N PRO A 291 -28.91 36.03 -4.64
CA PRO A 291 -27.97 37.10 -4.87
C PRO A 291 -28.14 38.23 -3.85
N THR A 292 -27.05 38.71 -3.29
CA THR A 292 -27.05 39.81 -2.32
C THR A 292 -27.09 41.18 -2.98
N THR A 293 -26.81 41.26 -4.26
CA THR A 293 -26.87 42.47 -5.12
C THR A 293 -27.84 42.22 -6.25
N PRO A 294 -28.67 43.25 -6.61
CA PRO A 294 -29.58 43.15 -7.74
C PRO A 294 -28.84 42.74 -9.02
N LEU A 295 -29.37 41.75 -9.72
CA LEU A 295 -28.92 41.34 -11.04
C LEU A 295 -29.38 42.41 -12.08
N PRO A 296 -28.58 42.70 -13.11
CA PRO A 296 -28.98 43.56 -14.20
C PRO A 296 -30.11 42.95 -15.02
N GLU A 297 -30.81 43.78 -15.79
CA GLU A 297 -31.77 43.36 -16.81
C GLU A 297 -31.12 42.46 -17.86
N GLY A 298 -31.84 41.43 -18.31
CA GLY A 298 -31.47 40.55 -19.43
C GLY A 298 -31.13 39.13 -19.03
N ASN A 299 -30.51 38.39 -19.96
CA ASN A 299 -30.21 36.99 -19.79
C ASN A 299 -29.03 36.71 -18.87
N HIS A 300 -29.19 35.73 -18.02
CA HIS A 300 -28.20 35.23 -17.08
C HIS A 300 -27.97 33.74 -17.22
N ALA A 301 -26.76 33.29 -16.88
CA ALA A 301 -26.40 31.88 -16.72
C ALA A 301 -25.95 31.63 -15.28
N VAL A 302 -26.54 30.64 -14.65
CA VAL A 302 -26.12 30.12 -13.33
C VAL A 302 -25.26 28.91 -13.52
N GLU A 303 -24.13 28.86 -12.85
CA GLU A 303 -23.26 27.70 -12.70
C GLU A 303 -23.17 27.33 -11.24
N ALA A 304 -23.47 26.07 -10.88
CA ALA A 304 -23.34 25.56 -9.52
C ALA A 304 -22.40 24.35 -9.51
N ILE A 305 -21.46 24.33 -8.56
CA ILE A 305 -20.53 23.25 -8.31
C ILE A 305 -20.69 22.81 -6.85
N ALA A 306 -20.91 21.52 -6.64
CA ALA A 306 -20.91 20.94 -5.32
C ALA A 306 -19.55 20.29 -4.98
N LYS A 307 -19.25 20.18 -3.70
CA LYS A 307 -18.11 19.44 -3.18
C LYS A 307 -18.55 18.57 -2.01
N ASP A 308 -18.05 17.35 -1.95
CA ASP A 308 -18.23 16.43 -0.84
C ASP A 308 -17.35 16.77 0.37
N LYS A 309 -17.27 15.85 1.34
CA LYS A 309 -16.44 15.98 2.55
C LYS A 309 -14.95 15.83 2.31
N LEU A 310 -14.57 15.21 1.19
CA LEU A 310 -13.19 15.03 0.76
C LEU A 310 -12.73 16.14 -0.20
N ASP A 311 -13.57 17.15 -0.44
CA ASP A 311 -13.35 18.23 -1.42
C ASP A 311 -13.39 17.79 -2.90
N ASN A 312 -13.91 16.60 -3.23
CA ASN A 312 -14.12 16.19 -4.61
C ASN A 312 -15.19 17.06 -5.25
N PRO A 313 -14.89 17.72 -6.38
CA PRO A 313 -15.86 18.59 -7.05
C PRO A 313 -16.80 17.78 -7.96
N SER A 314 -18.07 18.20 -8.01
CA SER A 314 -19.01 17.73 -9.03
C SER A 314 -18.66 18.26 -10.42
N ASP A 315 -19.24 17.66 -11.45
CA ASP A 315 -19.42 18.37 -12.72
C ASP A 315 -20.30 19.60 -12.48
N PRO A 316 -20.10 20.74 -13.22
CA PRO A 316 -20.93 21.92 -13.09
C PRO A 316 -22.36 21.68 -13.57
N ALA A 317 -23.37 22.03 -12.76
CA ALA A 317 -24.72 22.20 -13.25
C ALA A 317 -24.91 23.62 -13.79
N VAL A 318 -25.61 23.78 -14.90
CA VAL A 318 -25.82 25.08 -15.56
C VAL A 318 -27.29 25.23 -15.92
N GLU A 319 -27.85 26.43 -15.62
CA GLU A 319 -29.21 26.82 -15.98
C GLU A 319 -29.19 28.28 -16.48
N ALA A 320 -30.12 28.64 -17.38
CA ALA A 320 -30.25 29.99 -17.91
C ALA A 320 -31.62 30.56 -17.52
N PHE A 321 -31.67 31.89 -17.25
CA PHE A 321 -32.90 32.59 -16.96
C PHE A 321 -32.80 34.05 -17.40
N GLU A 322 -33.94 34.73 -17.44
CA GLU A 322 -34.01 36.14 -17.80
C GLU A 322 -34.59 36.97 -16.63
N VAL A 323 -33.96 38.12 -16.39
CA VAL A 323 -34.49 39.14 -15.50
C VAL A 323 -35.07 40.22 -16.42
N ASP A 324 -36.42 40.40 -16.38
CA ASP A 324 -37.13 41.43 -17.11
C ASP A 324 -37.85 42.35 -16.13
N THR A 325 -37.36 43.57 -16.00
CA THR A 325 -37.92 44.62 -15.15
C THR A 325 -38.64 45.70 -15.96
N THR A 326 -38.67 45.51 -17.29
CA THR A 326 -39.25 46.49 -18.21
C THR A 326 -40.78 46.31 -18.28
N ALA A 327 -41.51 47.36 -17.95
CA ALA A 327 -42.97 47.30 -18.05
C ALA A 327 -43.44 47.29 -19.51
N PRO A 328 -44.45 46.44 -19.84
CA PRO A 328 -44.97 46.36 -21.19
C PRO A 328 -45.57 47.66 -21.66
N VAL A 329 -45.38 47.98 -22.93
CA VAL A 329 -45.97 49.16 -23.58
C VAL A 329 -47.42 48.86 -23.94
N VAL A 330 -48.35 49.70 -23.44
CA VAL A 330 -49.77 49.61 -23.82
C VAL A 330 -50.28 50.91 -24.42
N THR A 331 -51.10 50.80 -25.46
CA THR A 331 -51.74 51.92 -26.12
C THR A 331 -53.23 51.67 -26.27
N ILE A 332 -54.03 52.74 -26.31
CA ILE A 332 -55.47 52.71 -26.60
C ILE A 332 -55.68 53.42 -27.94
N ASP A 333 -56.46 52.81 -28.84
CA ASP A 333 -56.84 53.44 -30.09
C ASP A 333 -57.80 54.64 -29.83
N PRO A 334 -57.69 55.73 -30.62
CA PRO A 334 -58.58 56.89 -30.43
C PRO A 334 -60.04 56.50 -30.56
N ILE A 335 -60.84 56.79 -29.58
CA ILE A 335 -62.28 56.60 -29.62
C ILE A 335 -62.93 57.96 -30.07
N VAL A 336 -63.52 57.93 -31.26
CA VAL A 336 -64.25 59.10 -31.76
C VAL A 336 -65.56 59.28 -31.07
N LEU A 337 -66.14 60.46 -31.16
CA LEU A 337 -67.45 60.76 -30.59
C LEU A 337 -68.47 59.78 -31.14
N THR A 338 -69.18 59.12 -30.26
CA THR A 338 -70.09 58.00 -30.62
C THR A 338 -71.43 58.14 -29.87
N ASN A 339 -72.51 57.67 -30.49
CA ASN A 339 -73.81 57.51 -29.87
C ASN A 339 -74.02 56.00 -29.42
N ASP A 340 -73.02 55.12 -29.61
CA ASP A 340 -72.99 53.79 -29.07
C ASP A 340 -72.75 53.80 -27.56
N THR A 341 -73.66 53.15 -26.84
CA THR A 341 -73.59 53.10 -25.35
C THR A 341 -72.70 51.88 -24.89
N THR A 342 -72.22 51.11 -25.82
CA THR A 342 -71.36 49.95 -25.57
C THR A 342 -70.19 49.94 -26.54
N PRO A 343 -69.38 51.00 -26.64
CA PRO A 343 -68.32 51.07 -27.62
C PRO A 343 -67.24 50.03 -27.37
N THR A 344 -66.70 49.39 -28.42
CA THR A 344 -65.55 48.54 -28.31
C THR A 344 -64.31 49.39 -28.16
N VAL A 345 -63.55 49.11 -27.12
CA VAL A 345 -62.21 49.75 -26.86
C VAL A 345 -61.16 48.79 -27.38
N THR A 346 -60.24 49.29 -28.19
CA THR A 346 -59.14 48.53 -28.79
C THR A 346 -57.80 49.22 -28.57
N GLY A 347 -56.71 48.48 -28.81
CA GLY A 347 -55.37 49.07 -28.71
C GLY A 347 -54.30 48.06 -29.04
N LYS A 348 -53.06 48.37 -28.60
CA LYS A 348 -51.91 47.48 -28.70
C LYS A 348 -51.22 47.35 -27.34
N ALA A 349 -50.75 46.19 -27.08
CA ALA A 349 -49.89 45.86 -25.96
C ALA A 349 -48.76 44.93 -26.45
N GLU A 350 -47.78 44.62 -25.65
CA GLU A 350 -46.83 43.58 -25.95
C GLU A 350 -47.53 42.22 -26.13
N PRO A 351 -47.10 41.40 -27.11
CA PRO A 351 -47.55 40.00 -27.18
C PRO A 351 -47.39 39.28 -25.83
N ASP A 352 -48.31 38.38 -25.51
CA ASP A 352 -48.37 37.59 -24.28
C ASP A 352 -48.59 38.38 -22.98
N SER A 353 -48.74 39.73 -23.06
CA SER A 353 -49.14 40.55 -21.90
C SER A 353 -50.65 40.42 -21.61
N THR A 354 -51.07 40.76 -20.38
CA THR A 354 -52.49 40.90 -20.01
C THR A 354 -52.86 42.35 -19.97
N VAL A 355 -54.09 42.68 -20.44
CA VAL A 355 -54.64 44.05 -20.43
C VAL A 355 -55.94 44.06 -19.69
N ASP A 356 -56.01 44.82 -18.61
CA ASP A 356 -57.25 45.11 -17.89
C ASP A 356 -57.69 46.52 -18.24
N VAL A 357 -58.95 46.63 -18.65
CA VAL A 357 -59.54 47.92 -19.05
C VAL A 357 -60.47 48.43 -17.96
N VAL A 358 -60.27 49.67 -17.57
CA VAL A 358 -61.20 50.34 -16.62
C VAL A 358 -61.73 51.60 -17.29
N ILE A 359 -63.07 51.70 -17.35
CA ILE A 359 -63.77 52.89 -17.87
C ILE A 359 -64.41 53.64 -16.70
N THR A 360 -64.13 54.95 -16.63
CA THR A 360 -64.67 55.80 -15.57
C THR A 360 -65.59 56.89 -16.16
N ASP A 361 -66.59 57.29 -15.41
CA ASP A 361 -67.43 58.50 -15.76
C ASP A 361 -66.72 59.81 -15.46
N LYS A 362 -67.42 60.94 -15.76
CA LYS A 362 -66.90 62.32 -15.52
C LYS A 362 -66.54 62.58 -14.08
N ASP A 363 -67.10 61.83 -13.14
CA ASP A 363 -66.90 62.00 -11.71
C ASP A 363 -65.81 61.03 -11.17
N GLY A 364 -65.12 60.28 -12.05
CA GLY A 364 -64.09 59.33 -11.72
C GLY A 364 -64.59 58.00 -11.18
N LYS A 365 -65.90 57.75 -11.25
CA LYS A 365 -66.49 56.48 -10.81
C LYS A 365 -66.37 55.41 -11.89
N THR A 366 -65.86 54.24 -11.55
CA THR A 366 -65.79 53.09 -12.44
C THR A 366 -67.19 52.70 -12.91
N VAL A 367 -67.39 52.65 -14.25
CA VAL A 367 -68.63 52.26 -14.91
C VAL A 367 -68.55 50.98 -15.63
N ALA A 368 -67.32 50.52 -16.02
CA ALA A 368 -67.04 49.22 -16.57
C ALA A 368 -65.56 48.83 -16.30
N GLU A 369 -65.28 47.58 -16.05
CA GLU A 369 -63.97 47.02 -15.90
C GLU A 369 -63.95 45.54 -16.34
N GLY A 370 -62.77 45.08 -16.82
CA GLY A 370 -62.55 43.68 -17.16
C GLY A 370 -61.36 43.46 -18.03
N PRO A 371 -60.94 42.21 -18.15
CA PRO A 371 -59.82 41.84 -19.00
C PRO A 371 -60.18 41.97 -20.49
N ALA A 372 -59.24 42.50 -21.26
CA ALA A 372 -59.30 42.48 -22.72
C ALA A 372 -58.63 41.22 -23.28
N THR A 373 -59.12 40.77 -24.45
CA THR A 373 -58.45 39.70 -25.16
C THR A 373 -57.28 40.25 -25.92
N VAL A 374 -56.06 39.80 -25.58
CA VAL A 374 -54.82 40.15 -26.31
C VAL A 374 -54.55 39.04 -27.34
N ASN A 375 -54.34 39.48 -28.58
CA ASN A 375 -54.01 38.58 -29.73
C ASN A 375 -52.51 38.34 -29.79
N PRO A 376 -52.02 37.27 -30.45
CA PRO A 376 -50.59 36.99 -30.62
C PRO A 376 -49.78 38.09 -31.31
N ASP A 377 -50.43 39.00 -32.03
CA ASP A 377 -49.81 40.17 -32.69
C ASP A 377 -49.77 41.43 -31.78
N GLY A 378 -50.16 41.29 -30.51
CA GLY A 378 -50.22 42.35 -29.52
C GLY A 378 -51.43 43.29 -29.68
N THR A 379 -52.36 43.07 -30.58
CA THR A 379 -53.62 43.84 -30.62
C THR A 379 -54.58 43.34 -29.55
N TRP A 380 -55.35 44.21 -28.94
CA TRP A 380 -56.30 43.85 -27.93
C TRP A 380 -57.63 44.58 -28.08
#